data_65c07722b8211f7690ff5c21e867b56b
#
_entry.id   65c07722b8211f7690ff5c21e867b56b
#
_cell.length_a   1.000
_cell.length_b   1.000
_cell.length_c   1.000
_cell.angle_alpha   90.00
_cell.angle_beta   90.00
_cell.angle_gamma   90.00
#
_symmetry.space_group_name_H-M   'P 1'
#
loop_
_entity.id
_entity.type
_entity.pdbx_description
1 polymer ?
#
loop_
_entity_poly.entity_id
_entity_poly.type
_entity_poly.pdbx_seq_one_letter_code
_entity_poly.pdbx_strand_id
1 'polypeptide(L)'
;MAVNILMPALSPTMEKGKLAKWLKKEGDKVKSGDVLAEIETDKATMEIESIDDGILGKILVAEGTEDVLVNAPIAVILGEGEKLSDVKQPSPLVGEGNAKPGEKGPAAANPSPAAIAAPSPTRGEGKIGGGSRVFASPLARRIAKQKGVELSSVHGSGPHGRIVLKDVESAKPGAASAAGAPSHAMALPPSDASILRNFAEGTYDLVPHDQMRKVIARRLTEAKQTIPHFYVTVDIALENLLGLRERLNLQAPKDKDGKPAWKVSVNDFIIKSMAMALVKVPDANVSWTENAMVHHKHADIGVAVSIPGGLITPIVRSADVKGLAQISQEMKDYAARARTRKLKPEEYTGGSASVSNLGMMGVKNFAAIVNPPQATILAVGAGERRPVVRGSEIVIEQQMSVTLSTDHRCVDGALGAEFLGAIKMYLEEPGLMLV
;
A
#
# COMPACT_ATOMS: atom_id res chain seq x y z
N MET A 1 -13.09 21.44 35.61
CA MET A 1 -11.71 20.93 35.31
C MET A 1 -11.44 21.17 33.85
N ALA A 2 -10.25 21.67 33.50
CA ALA A 2 -9.87 21.85 32.11
C ALA A 2 -9.76 20.48 31.40
N VAL A 3 -10.45 20.31 30.28
CA VAL A 3 -10.50 19.06 29.53
C VAL A 3 -9.78 19.25 28.19
N ASN A 4 -8.86 18.34 27.90
CA ASN A 4 -8.18 18.35 26.61
C ASN A 4 -9.03 17.67 25.54
N ILE A 5 -9.25 18.34 24.43
CA ILE A 5 -9.81 17.74 23.22
C ILE A 5 -8.66 17.04 22.50
N LEU A 6 -8.80 15.74 22.30
CA LEU A 6 -7.82 14.91 21.63
C LEU A 6 -8.23 14.66 20.18
N MET A 7 -7.23 14.48 19.29
CA MET A 7 -7.46 14.07 17.91
C MET A 7 -8.12 12.68 17.90
N PRO A 8 -9.37 12.51 17.44
CA PRO A 8 -10.04 11.22 17.48
C PRO A 8 -9.53 10.28 16.41
N ALA A 9 -9.58 8.97 16.69
CA ALA A 9 -9.38 7.94 15.69
C ALA A 9 -10.66 7.75 14.89
N LEU A 10 -10.80 8.41 13.75
CA LEU A 10 -11.99 8.34 12.89
C LEU A 10 -12.05 7.08 12.02
N SER A 11 -11.00 6.25 12.05
CA SER A 11 -10.98 4.90 11.48
C SER A 11 -10.04 3.98 12.29
N PRO A 12 -10.27 2.64 12.29
CA PRO A 12 -9.42 1.70 13.02
C PRO A 12 -7.93 1.71 12.62
N THR A 13 -7.64 2.23 11.45
CA THR A 13 -6.27 2.29 10.88
C THR A 13 -5.70 3.70 10.83
N MET A 14 -6.38 4.68 11.46
CA MET A 14 -5.93 6.06 11.46
C MET A 14 -4.85 6.28 12.52
N GLU A 15 -3.65 6.64 12.08
CA GLU A 15 -2.55 7.05 12.95
C GLU A 15 -2.40 8.57 13.03
N LYS A 16 -2.77 9.27 11.94
CA LYS A 16 -2.63 10.72 11.78
C LYS A 16 -3.81 11.29 10.99
N GLY A 17 -4.13 12.58 11.20
CA GLY A 17 -5.12 13.33 10.43
C GLY A 17 -4.68 14.77 10.19
N LYS A 18 -5.40 15.47 9.31
CA LYS A 18 -5.24 16.89 9.06
C LYS A 18 -6.40 17.64 9.69
N LEU A 19 -6.12 18.66 10.48
CA LEU A 19 -7.14 19.57 10.98
C LEU A 19 -7.46 20.57 9.87
N ALA A 20 -8.60 20.39 9.20
CA ALA A 20 -8.96 21.17 8.01
C ALA A 20 -9.39 22.58 8.40
N LYS A 21 -10.30 22.70 9.38
CA LYS A 21 -10.85 24.01 9.79
C LYS A 21 -11.38 23.99 11.21
N TRP A 22 -11.26 25.12 11.93
CA TRP A 22 -11.95 25.36 13.19
C TRP A 22 -13.28 26.08 12.93
N LEU A 23 -14.38 25.57 13.49
CA LEU A 23 -15.72 26.16 13.42
C LEU A 23 -16.05 27.03 14.62
N LYS A 24 -15.29 26.88 15.72
CA LYS A 24 -15.36 27.68 16.95
C LYS A 24 -14.02 28.37 17.19
N LYS A 25 -14.06 29.55 17.85
CA LYS A 25 -12.88 30.37 18.18
C LYS A 25 -12.56 30.27 19.66
N GLU A 26 -11.31 30.60 20.03
CA GLU A 26 -10.93 30.75 21.43
C GLU A 26 -11.84 31.77 22.13
N GLY A 27 -12.42 31.37 23.26
CA GLY A 27 -13.39 32.15 24.02
C GLY A 27 -14.86 31.82 23.75
N ASP A 28 -15.18 31.03 22.73
CA ASP A 28 -16.55 30.65 22.41
C ASP A 28 -17.09 29.63 23.44
N LYS A 29 -18.38 29.79 23.79
CA LYS A 29 -19.10 28.79 24.59
C LYS A 29 -19.41 27.56 23.74
N VAL A 30 -19.16 26.40 24.30
CA VAL A 30 -19.31 25.09 23.65
C VAL A 30 -20.21 24.23 24.54
N LYS A 31 -21.16 23.53 23.92
CA LYS A 31 -22.00 22.52 24.56
C LYS A 31 -21.68 21.14 24.00
N SER A 32 -21.97 20.12 24.77
CA SER A 32 -21.91 18.74 24.31
C SER A 32 -22.76 18.54 23.05
N GLY A 33 -22.14 18.01 21.96
CA GLY A 33 -22.73 17.88 20.64
C GLY A 33 -22.48 19.07 19.69
N ASP A 34 -21.85 20.18 20.15
CA ASP A 34 -21.46 21.27 19.25
C ASP A 34 -20.26 20.85 18.39
N VAL A 35 -20.34 21.12 17.08
CA VAL A 35 -19.22 20.87 16.16
C VAL A 35 -18.12 21.92 16.40
N LEU A 36 -16.91 21.44 16.67
CA LEU A 36 -15.75 22.25 17.00
C LEU A 36 -14.83 22.49 15.81
N ALA A 37 -14.55 21.43 15.05
CA ALA A 37 -13.61 21.46 13.93
C ALA A 37 -13.93 20.38 12.90
N GLU A 38 -13.43 20.59 11.70
CA GLU A 38 -13.42 19.62 10.61
C GLU A 38 -12.04 18.95 10.51
N ILE A 39 -12.01 17.63 10.51
CA ILE A 39 -10.80 16.82 10.26
C ILE A 39 -10.90 16.19 8.88
N GLU A 40 -9.85 16.39 8.10
CA GLU A 40 -9.66 15.70 6.82
C GLU A 40 -8.79 14.46 7.06
N THR A 41 -9.34 13.29 6.72
CA THR A 41 -8.64 12.01 6.72
C THR A 41 -8.33 11.59 5.29
N ASP A 42 -7.57 10.51 5.13
CA ASP A 42 -7.29 9.90 3.81
C ASP A 42 -8.57 9.40 3.08
N LYS A 43 -9.72 9.38 3.75
CA LYS A 43 -10.98 8.80 3.23
C LYS A 43 -12.16 9.76 3.19
N ALA A 44 -12.25 10.70 4.14
CA ALA A 44 -13.36 11.64 4.23
C ALA A 44 -13.01 12.83 5.12
N THR A 45 -13.75 13.94 4.96
CA THR A 45 -13.80 15.03 5.94
C THR A 45 -14.87 14.70 6.96
N MET A 46 -14.53 14.74 8.24
CA MET A 46 -15.43 14.44 9.36
C MET A 46 -15.37 15.56 10.37
N GLU A 47 -16.52 15.78 11.06
CA GLU A 47 -16.67 16.81 12.07
C GLU A 47 -16.32 16.24 13.46
N ILE A 48 -15.64 17.04 14.28
CA ILE A 48 -15.43 16.76 15.71
C ILE A 48 -16.48 17.51 16.51
N GLU A 49 -17.24 16.77 17.30
CA GLU A 49 -18.21 17.31 18.25
C GLU A 49 -17.59 17.38 19.66
N SER A 50 -17.99 18.38 20.44
CA SER A 50 -17.63 18.47 21.84
C SER A 50 -18.35 17.41 22.67
N ILE A 51 -17.62 16.76 23.57
CA ILE A 51 -18.20 15.82 24.53
C ILE A 51 -18.64 16.57 25.80
N ASP A 52 -17.95 17.66 26.14
CA ASP A 52 -18.12 18.41 27.37
C ASP A 52 -18.64 19.83 27.15
N ASP A 53 -19.35 20.36 28.14
CA ASP A 53 -19.78 21.76 28.17
C ASP A 53 -18.67 22.65 28.75
N GLY A 54 -18.46 23.84 28.14
CA GLY A 54 -17.46 24.76 28.63
C GLY A 54 -17.17 25.95 27.71
N ILE A 55 -15.99 26.52 27.84
CA ILE A 55 -15.47 27.57 26.98
C ILE A 55 -14.23 27.06 26.26
N LEU A 56 -14.14 27.21 24.94
CA LEU A 56 -12.93 26.84 24.20
C LEU A 56 -11.78 27.75 24.64
N GLY A 57 -10.92 27.25 25.51
CA GLY A 57 -9.91 28.05 26.18
C GLY A 57 -8.70 28.37 25.30
N LYS A 58 -8.13 27.35 24.65
CA LYS A 58 -6.98 27.49 23.76
C LYS A 58 -6.96 26.45 22.66
N ILE A 59 -6.65 26.88 21.45
CA ILE A 59 -6.37 26.04 20.30
C ILE A 59 -4.86 25.73 20.30
N LEU A 60 -4.50 24.46 20.36
CA LEU A 60 -3.13 23.98 20.39
C LEU A 60 -2.58 23.65 18.99
N VAL A 61 -3.47 23.29 18.08
CA VAL A 61 -3.14 22.91 16.69
C VAL A 61 -3.84 23.90 15.76
N ALA A 62 -3.07 24.60 14.93
CA ALA A 62 -3.59 25.59 14.00
C ALA A 62 -4.40 24.94 12.87
N GLU A 63 -5.34 25.70 12.30
CA GLU A 63 -6.06 25.33 11.09
C GLU A 63 -5.11 25.01 9.94
N GLY A 64 -5.37 23.94 9.20
CA GLY A 64 -4.55 23.47 8.08
C GLY A 64 -3.34 22.61 8.47
N THR A 65 -3.12 22.32 9.78
CA THR A 65 -2.00 21.49 10.24
C THR A 65 -2.19 20.05 9.78
N GLU A 66 -1.20 19.52 9.04
CA GLU A 66 -1.15 18.13 8.58
C GLU A 66 -0.41 17.24 9.59
N ASP A 67 -0.60 15.92 9.48
CA ASP A 67 0.11 14.90 10.27
C ASP A 67 -0.10 14.97 11.80
N VAL A 68 -1.25 15.47 12.26
CA VAL A 68 -1.61 15.46 13.69
C VAL A 68 -1.87 14.03 14.14
N LEU A 69 -1.12 13.56 15.12
CA LEU A 69 -1.24 12.19 15.64
C LEU A 69 -2.58 11.97 16.34
N VAL A 70 -3.16 10.78 16.20
CA VAL A 70 -4.32 10.35 16.98
C VAL A 70 -3.98 10.39 18.47
N ASN A 71 -4.93 10.82 19.30
CA ASN A 71 -4.78 11.11 20.72
C ASN A 71 -3.83 12.28 21.07
N ALA A 72 -3.32 13.05 20.10
CA ALA A 72 -2.65 14.29 20.41
C ALA A 72 -3.65 15.37 20.85
N PRO A 73 -3.33 16.20 21.87
CA PRO A 73 -4.20 17.30 22.28
C PRO A 73 -4.26 18.39 21.22
N ILE A 74 -5.46 18.71 20.73
CA ILE A 74 -5.70 19.71 19.68
C ILE A 74 -6.26 21.02 20.22
N ALA A 75 -7.02 20.98 21.32
CA ALA A 75 -7.52 22.17 22.02
C ALA A 75 -7.82 21.86 23.50
N VAL A 76 -8.13 22.89 24.26
CA VAL A 76 -8.49 22.79 25.69
C VAL A 76 -9.82 23.48 25.94
N ILE A 77 -10.78 22.80 26.57
CA ILE A 77 -12.02 23.36 27.07
C ILE A 77 -11.84 23.68 28.56
N LEU A 78 -12.23 24.90 28.96
CA LEU A 78 -12.24 25.37 30.33
C LEU A 78 -13.65 25.26 30.91
N GLY A 79 -13.78 24.72 32.13
CA GLY A 79 -15.02 24.73 32.89
C GLY A 79 -15.40 26.14 33.37
N GLU A 80 -16.67 26.35 33.78
CA GLU A 80 -17.12 27.66 34.31
C GLU A 80 -16.26 28.10 35.50
N GLY A 81 -15.57 29.25 35.36
CA GLY A 81 -14.76 29.88 36.40
C GLY A 81 -13.25 29.59 36.38
N GLU A 82 -12.75 28.80 35.44
CA GLU A 82 -11.31 28.50 35.33
C GLU A 82 -10.57 29.48 34.43
N LYS A 83 -9.30 29.79 34.80
CA LYS A 83 -8.41 30.65 34.00
C LYS A 83 -7.34 29.83 33.30
N LEU A 84 -6.92 30.27 32.12
CA LEU A 84 -5.88 29.65 31.30
C LEU A 84 -4.54 29.40 32.04
N SER A 85 -4.28 30.17 33.13
CA SER A 85 -3.07 30.06 33.96
C SER A 85 -2.97 28.74 34.76
N ASP A 86 -4.06 28.01 34.94
CA ASP A 86 -4.13 26.83 35.82
C ASP A 86 -3.93 25.51 35.08
N VAL A 87 -3.74 25.59 33.74
CA VAL A 87 -3.53 24.41 32.88
C VAL A 87 -2.04 24.10 32.76
N LYS A 88 -1.57 23.00 33.36
CA LYS A 88 -0.24 22.44 33.07
C LYS A 88 -0.18 22.09 31.59
N GLN A 89 0.59 22.85 30.82
CA GLN A 89 0.85 22.56 29.40
C GLN A 89 1.62 21.23 29.29
N PRO A 90 1.15 20.26 28.49
CA PRO A 90 2.04 19.22 27.98
C PRO A 90 2.97 19.88 26.97
N SER A 91 4.30 19.67 27.14
CA SER A 91 5.32 20.20 26.22
C SER A 91 5.05 19.74 24.79
N PRO A 92 5.14 20.64 23.79
CA PRO A 92 4.98 20.28 22.39
C PRO A 92 6.18 19.44 21.95
N LEU A 93 5.94 18.24 21.43
CA LEU A 93 6.91 17.46 20.66
C LEU A 93 7.00 18.11 19.26
N VAL A 94 7.70 19.23 19.18
CA VAL A 94 8.12 19.84 17.92
C VAL A 94 9.52 19.31 17.62
N GLY A 95 9.67 18.58 16.53
CA GLY A 95 10.98 18.25 15.96
C GLY A 95 11.67 19.53 15.51
N GLU A 96 12.68 19.97 16.25
CA GLU A 96 13.51 21.12 15.88
C GLU A 96 14.43 20.77 14.71
N GLY A 97 14.25 21.51 13.62
CA GLY A 97 15.23 21.69 12.58
C GLY A 97 15.58 23.17 12.44
N ASN A 98 16.52 23.65 13.20
CA ASN A 98 17.14 24.95 12.95
C ASN A 98 18.61 24.90 13.32
N ALA A 99 19.48 24.79 12.32
CA ALA A 99 20.92 25.06 12.45
C ALA A 99 21.25 26.34 11.70
N LYS A 100 21.79 27.32 12.43
CA LYS A 100 22.39 28.56 11.92
C LYS A 100 23.74 28.28 11.23
N PRO A 101 24.17 29.12 10.27
CA PRO A 101 25.36 28.94 9.49
C PRO A 101 26.60 29.57 10.14
N GLY A 102 27.75 28.91 9.97
CA GLY A 102 29.07 29.53 10.16
C GLY A 102 30.10 28.60 10.78
N GLU A 103 31.00 28.03 9.99
CA GLU A 103 32.44 28.27 10.03
C GLU A 103 33.20 27.31 9.10
N LYS A 104 34.24 27.88 8.46
CA LYS A 104 35.04 27.32 7.38
C LYS A 104 36.20 26.43 7.85
N GLY A 105 36.51 25.42 7.03
CA GLY A 105 37.84 24.94 6.63
C GLY A 105 38.29 23.60 7.18
N PRO A 106 39.29 22.94 6.57
CA PRO A 106 39.72 22.98 5.16
C PRO A 106 39.74 21.61 4.47
N ALA A 107 39.99 21.63 3.16
CA ALA A 107 40.04 20.52 2.23
C ALA A 107 41.13 19.48 2.51
N ALA A 108 40.85 18.21 2.19
CA ALA A 108 41.86 17.21 1.83
C ALA A 108 41.30 16.17 0.85
N ALA A 109 41.82 16.25 -0.35
CA ALA A 109 42.23 15.24 -1.34
C ALA A 109 41.48 13.91 -1.47
N ASN A 110 40.97 13.71 -2.70
CA ASN A 110 40.67 12.42 -3.32
C ASN A 110 41.89 11.57 -3.54
N PRO A 111 41.80 10.25 -3.57
CA PRO A 111 42.47 9.45 -4.59
C PRO A 111 41.51 8.60 -5.43
N SER A 112 41.81 8.56 -6.72
CA SER A 112 41.23 7.80 -7.81
C SER A 112 41.49 6.28 -7.75
N PRO A 113 40.80 5.47 -8.57
CA PRO A 113 40.58 4.06 -8.36
C PRO A 113 41.67 3.17 -8.99
N ALA A 114 41.96 2.06 -8.34
CA ALA A 114 42.83 1.00 -8.90
C ALA A 114 42.00 -0.28 -9.16
N ALA A 115 42.38 -0.88 -10.27
CA ALA A 115 41.82 -1.96 -11.04
C ALA A 115 41.41 -3.25 -10.27
N ILE A 116 40.38 -3.86 -10.81
CA ILE A 116 39.85 -5.18 -10.53
C ILE A 116 40.75 -6.26 -11.15
N ALA A 117 41.14 -7.25 -10.35
CA ALA A 117 41.59 -8.55 -10.83
C ALA A 117 40.78 -9.65 -10.17
N ALA A 118 40.14 -10.47 -11.00
CA ALA A 118 39.44 -11.68 -10.60
C ALA A 118 40.39 -12.82 -10.25
N PRO A 119 40.08 -13.71 -9.34
CA PRO A 119 40.61 -15.07 -9.33
C PRO A 119 39.56 -16.15 -9.54
N SER A 120 39.92 -17.11 -10.36
CA SER A 120 39.21 -18.37 -10.65
C SER A 120 39.21 -19.36 -9.46
N PRO A 121 38.36 -20.42 -9.53
CA PRO A 121 37.95 -21.19 -8.36
C PRO A 121 38.87 -22.36 -8.02
N THR A 122 39.10 -22.61 -6.73
CA THR A 122 39.56 -23.90 -6.24
C THR A 122 38.60 -24.48 -5.20
N ARG A 123 38.31 -25.73 -5.40
CA ARG A 123 37.49 -26.71 -4.71
C ARG A 123 37.97 -27.00 -3.30
N GLY A 124 37.09 -27.14 -2.32
CA GLY A 124 37.44 -27.73 -1.03
C GLY A 124 36.37 -27.50 0.06
N GLU A 125 35.56 -28.48 0.24
CA GLU A 125 34.93 -29.01 1.47
C GLU A 125 34.54 -28.09 2.64
N GLY A 126 33.31 -28.32 3.05
CA GLY A 126 32.49 -27.80 4.09
C GLY A 126 33.11 -27.39 5.43
N LYS A 127 32.51 -26.30 5.99
CA LYS A 127 32.29 -26.15 7.43
C LYS A 127 31.17 -25.19 7.71
N ILE A 128 30.22 -25.69 8.47
CA ILE A 128 29.08 -25.03 9.09
C ILE A 128 29.59 -24.13 10.25
N GLY A 129 29.00 -22.93 10.41
CA GLY A 129 28.92 -22.18 11.66
C GLY A 129 30.13 -21.36 12.06
N GLY A 130 30.20 -20.08 11.63
CA GLY A 130 31.16 -19.07 12.12
C GLY A 130 30.58 -18.19 13.25
N GLY A 131 30.26 -18.73 14.41
CA GLY A 131 30.20 -17.95 15.65
C GLY A 131 31.65 -17.67 16.12
N SER A 132 32.03 -16.40 16.34
CA SER A 132 33.35 -16.05 16.86
C SER A 132 33.54 -16.74 18.22
N ARG A 133 34.50 -17.66 18.27
CA ARG A 133 34.78 -18.47 19.48
C ARG A 133 35.42 -17.57 20.53
N VAL A 134 34.64 -17.19 21.56
CA VAL A 134 35.13 -16.39 22.68
C VAL A 134 36.08 -17.25 23.49
N PHE A 135 37.37 -16.86 23.53
CA PHE A 135 38.40 -17.53 24.34
C PHE A 135 38.29 -17.10 25.81
N ALA A 136 37.64 -17.91 26.65
CA ALA A 136 37.50 -17.64 28.06
C ALA A 136 37.92 -18.87 28.87
N SER A 137 38.51 -18.63 30.06
CA SER A 137 38.86 -19.72 31.00
C SER A 137 37.60 -20.38 31.56
N PRO A 138 37.64 -21.67 31.94
CA PRO A 138 36.48 -22.37 32.52
C PRO A 138 35.90 -21.66 33.73
N LEU A 139 36.73 -21.07 34.56
CA LEU A 139 36.34 -20.31 35.77
C LEU A 139 35.66 -18.98 35.35
N ALA A 140 36.20 -18.25 34.35
CA ALA A 140 35.59 -17.02 33.83
C ALA A 140 34.20 -17.31 33.27
N ARG A 141 33.97 -18.40 32.54
CA ARG A 141 32.67 -18.82 32.03
C ARG A 141 31.65 -19.09 33.15
N ARG A 142 32.10 -19.77 34.22
CA ARG A 142 31.23 -20.09 35.37
C ARG A 142 30.80 -18.82 36.11
N ILE A 143 31.70 -17.90 36.37
CA ILE A 143 31.43 -16.64 37.08
C ILE A 143 30.62 -15.68 36.21
N ALA A 144 30.88 -15.59 34.88
CA ALA A 144 30.08 -14.81 33.94
C ALA A 144 28.62 -15.26 33.93
N LYS A 145 28.37 -16.58 33.93
CA LYS A 145 27.03 -17.16 34.02
C LYS A 145 26.36 -16.85 35.37
N GLN A 146 27.11 -16.84 36.45
CA GLN A 146 26.60 -16.57 37.80
C GLN A 146 26.29 -15.08 38.02
N LYS A 147 27.07 -14.17 37.37
CA LYS A 147 26.89 -12.70 37.45
C LYS A 147 26.07 -12.12 36.32
N GLY A 148 25.58 -12.93 35.37
CA GLY A 148 24.82 -12.44 34.21
C GLY A 148 25.62 -11.56 33.24
N VAL A 149 26.95 -11.75 33.17
CA VAL A 149 27.85 -10.99 32.28
C VAL A 149 28.05 -11.73 30.97
N GLU A 150 27.80 -11.04 29.84
CA GLU A 150 28.02 -11.62 28.53
C GLU A 150 29.49 -11.57 28.13
N LEU A 151 30.12 -12.75 27.93
CA LEU A 151 31.54 -12.88 27.63
C LEU A 151 31.98 -12.22 26.32
N SER A 152 31.07 -12.03 25.41
CA SER A 152 31.35 -11.34 24.12
C SER A 152 31.67 -9.84 24.28
N SER A 153 31.21 -9.23 25.39
CA SER A 153 31.43 -7.82 25.71
C SER A 153 32.65 -7.56 26.61
N VAL A 154 33.34 -8.61 27.05
CA VAL A 154 34.47 -8.51 27.98
C VAL A 154 35.80 -8.66 27.24
N HIS A 155 36.70 -7.68 27.38
CA HIS A 155 38.05 -7.76 26.82
C HIS A 155 38.94 -8.65 27.68
N GLY A 156 39.52 -9.72 27.08
CA GLY A 156 40.36 -10.66 27.81
C GLY A 156 41.79 -10.14 28.04
N SER A 157 42.25 -10.09 29.29
CA SER A 157 43.61 -9.69 29.68
C SER A 157 44.63 -10.85 29.76
N GLY A 158 44.18 -12.10 29.56
CA GLY A 158 45.03 -13.28 29.63
C GLY A 158 45.78 -13.56 28.33
N PRO A 159 46.72 -14.56 28.31
CA PRO A 159 47.52 -14.94 27.18
C PRO A 159 46.62 -15.23 25.94
N HIS A 160 47.00 -14.69 24.79
CA HIS A 160 46.26 -14.77 23.51
C HIS A 160 44.84 -14.15 23.55
N GLY A 161 44.65 -13.10 24.40
CA GLY A 161 43.34 -12.46 24.50
C GLY A 161 42.30 -13.28 25.26
N ARG A 162 42.71 -14.23 26.08
CA ARG A 162 41.79 -15.08 26.85
C ARG A 162 41.16 -14.31 28.00
N ILE A 163 39.85 -14.37 28.14
CA ILE A 163 39.11 -13.79 29.27
C ILE A 163 39.38 -14.62 30.49
N VAL A 164 39.92 -13.98 31.52
CA VAL A 164 40.23 -14.58 32.83
C VAL A 164 39.26 -14.08 33.91
N LEU A 165 39.27 -14.70 35.10
CA LEU A 165 38.35 -14.37 36.19
C LEU A 165 38.30 -12.87 36.53
N LYS A 166 39.46 -12.22 36.57
CA LYS A 166 39.61 -10.80 36.90
C LYS A 166 38.87 -9.88 35.94
N ASP A 167 38.79 -10.25 34.63
CA ASP A 167 38.13 -9.48 33.61
C ASP A 167 36.60 -9.51 33.80
N VAL A 168 36.05 -10.67 34.22
CA VAL A 168 34.64 -10.86 34.53
C VAL A 168 34.24 -10.19 35.85
N GLU A 169 35.15 -10.14 36.82
CA GLU A 169 34.89 -9.49 38.12
C GLU A 169 34.85 -7.96 38.00
N SER A 170 35.64 -7.39 37.10
CA SER A 170 35.66 -5.95 36.84
C SER A 170 34.56 -5.49 35.84
N ALA A 171 33.89 -6.42 35.14
CA ALA A 171 32.78 -6.10 34.24
C ALA A 171 31.51 -5.78 35.08
N LYS A 172 30.92 -4.62 34.83
CA LYS A 172 29.63 -4.23 35.44
C LYS A 172 28.51 -5.09 34.84
N PRO A 173 27.61 -5.68 35.63
CA PRO A 173 26.41 -6.33 35.13
C PRO A 173 25.50 -5.28 34.48
N GLY A 174 25.10 -5.47 33.21
CA GLY A 174 24.04 -4.69 32.58
C GLY A 174 24.49 -3.54 31.69
N ALA A 175 25.20 -3.87 30.59
CA ALA A 175 25.12 -3.13 29.36
C ALA A 175 25.03 -4.17 28.22
N ALA A 176 23.88 -4.80 28.09
CA ALA A 176 23.51 -5.40 26.82
C ALA A 176 23.40 -4.23 25.83
N SER A 177 24.49 -3.92 25.14
CA SER A 177 24.43 -3.20 23.89
C SER A 177 23.60 -4.07 22.98
N ALA A 178 22.35 -3.69 22.79
CA ALA A 178 21.56 -4.14 21.67
C ALA A 178 22.30 -3.65 20.42
N ALA A 179 23.30 -4.43 19.96
CA ALA A 179 23.71 -4.41 18.59
C ALA A 179 22.49 -4.91 17.82
N GLY A 180 21.59 -3.97 17.49
CA GLY A 180 20.50 -4.19 16.56
C GLY A 180 21.12 -4.82 15.34
N ALA A 181 20.60 -5.98 14.91
CA ALA A 181 20.86 -6.47 13.56
C ALA A 181 20.74 -5.27 12.61
N PRO A 182 21.59 -5.15 11.58
CA PRO A 182 21.43 -4.10 10.62
C PRO A 182 20.03 -4.28 10.02
N SER A 183 19.07 -3.47 10.48
CA SER A 183 17.85 -3.28 9.75
C SER A 183 18.33 -2.80 8.40
N HIS A 184 18.00 -3.50 7.33
CA HIS A 184 18.14 -2.96 6.00
C HIS A 184 17.28 -1.70 5.98
N ALA A 185 17.87 -0.58 6.36
CA ALA A 185 17.24 0.72 6.23
C ALA A 185 16.96 0.88 4.73
N MET A 186 15.70 0.78 4.37
CA MET A 186 15.28 1.11 3.01
C MET A 186 15.80 2.52 2.73
N ALA A 187 16.46 2.67 1.58
CA ALA A 187 17.00 3.96 1.17
C ALA A 187 15.86 4.98 1.22
N LEU A 188 16.02 5.98 2.06
CA LEU A 188 15.07 7.09 2.13
C LEU A 188 15.00 7.75 0.75
N PRO A 189 13.81 8.10 0.27
CA PRO A 189 13.69 8.82 -1.00
C PRO A 189 14.51 10.11 -0.94
N PRO A 190 15.09 10.55 -2.08
CA PRO A 190 15.85 11.79 -2.12
C PRO A 190 14.98 12.97 -1.68
N SER A 191 15.55 13.90 -0.92
CA SER A 191 14.82 15.08 -0.45
C SER A 191 14.43 15.99 -1.63
N ASP A 192 13.33 16.74 -1.49
CA ASP A 192 12.86 17.69 -2.50
C ASP A 192 13.97 18.66 -2.93
N ALA A 193 14.74 19.17 -1.98
CA ALA A 193 15.88 20.05 -2.26
C ALA A 193 16.97 19.38 -3.09
N SER A 194 17.15 18.04 -2.99
CA SER A 194 18.13 17.30 -3.81
C SER A 194 17.62 17.08 -5.23
N ILE A 195 16.31 16.93 -5.39
CA ILE A 195 15.67 16.78 -6.70
C ILE A 195 15.66 18.13 -7.44
N LEU A 196 15.21 19.19 -6.77
CA LEU A 196 15.08 20.53 -7.37
C LEU A 196 16.41 21.12 -7.82
N ARG A 197 17.52 20.79 -7.16
CA ARG A 197 18.87 21.20 -7.60
C ARG A 197 19.24 20.74 -9.02
N ASN A 198 18.54 19.74 -9.57
CA ASN A 198 18.80 19.28 -10.94
C ASN A 198 18.10 20.12 -12.02
N PHE A 199 17.27 21.10 -11.64
CA PHE A 199 16.50 21.94 -12.55
C PHE A 199 16.92 23.40 -12.39
N ALA A 200 17.00 24.14 -13.49
CA ALA A 200 17.29 25.56 -13.45
C ALA A 200 16.07 26.34 -12.92
N GLU A 201 16.30 27.30 -12.05
CA GLU A 201 15.25 28.17 -11.53
C GLU A 201 14.50 28.88 -12.67
N GLY A 202 13.17 28.98 -12.56
CA GLY A 202 12.30 29.58 -13.59
C GLY A 202 11.94 28.67 -14.77
N THR A 203 12.43 27.41 -14.80
CA THR A 203 12.07 26.42 -15.85
C THR A 203 10.92 25.50 -15.43
N TYR A 204 10.41 25.61 -14.22
CA TYR A 204 9.34 24.77 -13.69
C TYR A 204 8.44 25.52 -12.72
N ASP A 205 7.21 24.99 -12.57
CA ASP A 205 6.25 25.44 -11.56
C ASP A 205 6.05 24.33 -10.51
N LEU A 206 6.04 24.69 -9.24
CA LEU A 206 5.76 23.78 -8.14
C LEU A 206 4.25 23.73 -7.89
N VAL A 207 3.63 22.60 -8.20
CA VAL A 207 2.21 22.35 -7.91
C VAL A 207 2.12 21.39 -6.71
N PRO A 208 1.54 21.81 -5.58
CA PRO A 208 1.38 20.96 -4.41
C PRO A 208 0.56 19.70 -4.73
N HIS A 209 0.99 18.57 -4.18
CA HIS A 209 0.22 17.32 -4.29
C HIS A 209 -1.05 17.42 -3.47
N ASP A 210 -2.19 17.03 -4.07
CA ASP A 210 -3.41 16.80 -3.34
C ASP A 210 -3.29 15.54 -2.46
N GLN A 211 -4.22 15.37 -1.51
CA GLN A 211 -4.21 14.25 -0.58
C GLN A 211 -4.34 12.90 -1.28
N MET A 212 -5.15 12.81 -2.34
CA MET A 212 -5.30 11.60 -3.14
C MET A 212 -3.96 11.19 -3.77
N ARG A 213 -3.22 12.14 -4.36
CA ARG A 213 -1.91 11.90 -4.97
C ARG A 213 -0.89 11.38 -3.94
N LYS A 214 -0.88 11.97 -2.73
CA LYS A 214 -0.02 11.52 -1.62
C LYS A 214 -0.32 10.07 -1.21
N VAL A 215 -1.61 9.72 -1.08
CA VAL A 215 -2.04 8.34 -0.74
C VAL A 215 -1.67 7.34 -1.83
N ILE A 216 -1.91 7.67 -3.10
CA ILE A 216 -1.54 6.84 -4.25
C ILE A 216 -0.03 6.59 -4.27
N ALA A 217 0.79 7.65 -4.13
CA ALA A 217 2.24 7.54 -4.12
C ALA A 217 2.72 6.59 -3.02
N ARG A 218 2.24 6.75 -1.78
CA ARG A 218 2.59 5.88 -0.66
C ARG A 218 2.22 4.42 -0.93
N ARG A 219 0.98 4.14 -1.32
CA ARG A 219 0.49 2.76 -1.57
C ARG A 219 1.20 2.07 -2.72
N LEU A 220 1.46 2.77 -3.82
CA LEU A 220 2.15 2.19 -4.97
C LEU A 220 3.64 1.94 -4.68
N THR A 221 4.29 2.83 -3.93
CA THR A 221 5.67 2.64 -3.48
C THR A 221 5.76 1.43 -2.55
N GLU A 222 4.88 1.34 -1.54
CA GLU A 222 4.78 0.19 -0.63
C GLU A 222 4.58 -1.12 -1.41
N ALA A 223 3.61 -1.17 -2.33
CA ALA A 223 3.34 -2.35 -3.14
C ALA A 223 4.57 -2.78 -3.95
N LYS A 224 5.29 -1.84 -4.56
CA LYS A 224 6.49 -2.15 -5.36
C LYS A 224 7.69 -2.58 -4.53
N GLN A 225 7.79 -2.12 -3.29
CA GLN A 225 8.88 -2.46 -2.38
C GLN A 225 8.65 -3.78 -1.64
N THR A 226 7.39 -4.11 -1.31
CA THR A 226 7.06 -5.25 -0.45
C THR A 226 6.56 -6.48 -1.20
N ILE A 227 6.04 -6.31 -2.42
CA ILE A 227 5.48 -7.40 -3.22
C ILE A 227 6.47 -7.81 -4.31
N PRO A 228 7.00 -9.04 -4.31
CA PRO A 228 7.75 -9.58 -5.42
C PRO A 228 6.81 -9.90 -6.59
N HIS A 229 6.70 -8.96 -7.53
CA HIS A 229 5.81 -9.09 -8.67
C HIS A 229 6.34 -10.11 -9.68
N PHE A 230 5.46 -10.99 -10.16
CA PHE A 230 5.67 -11.88 -11.29
C PHE A 230 4.60 -11.63 -12.36
N TYR A 231 4.93 -11.80 -13.63
CA TYR A 231 4.06 -11.43 -14.74
C TYR A 231 3.94 -12.58 -15.75
N VAL A 232 2.71 -12.90 -16.17
CA VAL A 232 2.42 -13.84 -17.25
C VAL A 232 1.44 -13.20 -18.24
N THR A 233 1.68 -13.41 -19.55
CA THR A 233 0.89 -12.79 -20.62
C THR A 233 0.40 -13.85 -21.60
N VAL A 234 -0.85 -13.69 -22.04
CA VAL A 234 -1.44 -14.51 -23.11
C VAL A 234 -2.25 -13.64 -24.06
N ASP A 235 -2.40 -14.13 -25.29
CA ASP A 235 -3.36 -13.56 -26.24
C ASP A 235 -4.66 -14.37 -26.21
N ILE A 236 -5.80 -13.66 -26.36
CA ILE A 236 -7.16 -14.19 -26.26
C ILE A 236 -7.92 -13.82 -27.52
N ALA A 237 -8.54 -14.81 -28.17
CA ALA A 237 -9.45 -14.60 -29.30
C ALA A 237 -10.81 -14.10 -28.81
N LEU A 238 -11.34 -13.04 -29.43
CA LEU A 238 -12.55 -12.35 -28.99
C LEU A 238 -13.79 -12.63 -29.82
N GLU A 239 -13.71 -13.37 -30.95
CA GLU A 239 -14.81 -13.54 -31.90
C GLU A 239 -16.07 -14.08 -31.21
N ASN A 240 -15.95 -15.20 -30.48
CA ASN A 240 -17.09 -15.84 -29.79
C ASN A 240 -17.69 -14.90 -28.73
N LEU A 241 -16.83 -14.19 -27.97
CA LEU A 241 -17.24 -13.23 -26.94
C LEU A 241 -18.02 -12.07 -27.56
N LEU A 242 -17.50 -11.49 -28.64
CA LEU A 242 -18.14 -10.34 -29.31
C LEU A 242 -19.48 -10.76 -29.91
N GLY A 243 -19.55 -11.93 -30.54
CA GLY A 243 -20.79 -12.49 -31.08
C GLY A 243 -21.84 -12.76 -30.00
N LEU A 244 -21.44 -13.34 -28.86
CA LEU A 244 -22.36 -13.54 -27.73
C LEU A 244 -22.82 -12.23 -27.12
N ARG A 245 -21.91 -11.29 -26.91
CA ARG A 245 -22.22 -9.93 -26.38
C ARG A 245 -23.25 -9.22 -27.27
N GLU A 246 -23.11 -9.26 -28.57
CA GLU A 246 -24.04 -8.65 -29.49
C GLU A 246 -25.44 -9.25 -29.36
N ARG A 247 -25.55 -10.59 -29.38
CA ARG A 247 -26.81 -11.31 -29.20
C ARG A 247 -27.49 -10.97 -27.87
N LEU A 248 -26.72 -10.95 -26.74
CA LEU A 248 -27.27 -10.60 -25.44
C LEU A 248 -27.79 -9.16 -25.40
N ASN A 249 -27.05 -8.21 -25.98
CA ASN A 249 -27.46 -6.81 -26.00
C ASN A 249 -28.67 -6.53 -26.92
N LEU A 250 -28.83 -7.29 -28.00
CA LEU A 250 -30.03 -7.23 -28.87
C LEU A 250 -31.29 -7.74 -28.17
N GLN A 251 -31.14 -8.74 -27.28
CA GLN A 251 -32.24 -9.35 -26.52
C GLN A 251 -32.52 -8.65 -25.19
N ALA A 252 -31.77 -7.60 -24.84
CA ALA A 252 -31.99 -6.87 -23.59
C ALA A 252 -33.41 -6.28 -23.55
N PRO A 253 -34.21 -6.56 -22.49
CA PRO A 253 -35.53 -5.95 -22.33
C PRO A 253 -35.42 -4.43 -22.33
N LYS A 254 -36.40 -3.77 -22.92
CA LYS A 254 -36.48 -2.31 -22.93
C LYS A 254 -37.32 -1.82 -21.76
N ASP A 255 -36.88 -0.75 -21.10
CA ASP A 255 -37.65 -0.05 -20.08
C ASP A 255 -38.78 0.77 -20.70
N LYS A 256 -39.54 1.48 -19.85
CA LYS A 256 -40.68 2.32 -20.27
C LYS A 256 -40.27 3.44 -21.24
N ASP A 257 -39.00 3.84 -21.20
CA ASP A 257 -38.41 4.88 -22.06
C ASP A 257 -37.78 4.30 -23.33
N GLY A 258 -37.91 3.00 -23.58
CA GLY A 258 -37.35 2.31 -24.74
C GLY A 258 -35.85 2.05 -24.63
N LYS A 259 -35.21 2.31 -23.49
CA LYS A 259 -33.79 2.04 -23.25
C LYS A 259 -33.58 0.59 -22.81
N PRO A 260 -32.48 -0.06 -23.24
CA PRO A 260 -32.19 -1.41 -22.79
C PRO A 260 -31.91 -1.43 -21.29
N ALA A 261 -32.52 -2.39 -20.57
CA ALA A 261 -32.35 -2.59 -19.12
C ALA A 261 -30.90 -2.85 -18.74
N TRP A 262 -30.12 -3.48 -19.64
CA TRP A 262 -28.68 -3.64 -19.51
C TRP A 262 -27.98 -3.47 -20.88
N LYS A 263 -26.68 -3.18 -20.81
CA LYS A 263 -25.82 -3.18 -21.99
C LYS A 263 -24.47 -3.76 -21.57
N VAL A 264 -24.30 -5.06 -21.80
CA VAL A 264 -23.11 -5.80 -21.40
C VAL A 264 -21.92 -5.35 -22.25
N SER A 265 -20.80 -5.06 -21.59
CA SER A 265 -19.51 -4.68 -22.17
C SER A 265 -18.52 -5.85 -22.16
N VAL A 266 -17.44 -5.75 -22.94
CA VAL A 266 -16.32 -6.72 -22.86
C VAL A 266 -15.74 -6.78 -21.44
N ASN A 267 -15.70 -5.64 -20.75
CA ASN A 267 -15.18 -5.57 -19.38
C ASN A 267 -16.02 -6.40 -18.39
N ASP A 268 -17.35 -6.48 -18.58
CA ASP A 268 -18.22 -7.28 -17.71
C ASP A 268 -17.94 -8.78 -17.87
N PHE A 269 -17.63 -9.22 -19.10
CA PHE A 269 -17.17 -10.60 -19.37
C PHE A 269 -15.80 -10.86 -18.71
N ILE A 270 -14.87 -9.90 -18.76
CA ILE A 270 -13.56 -10.03 -18.12
C ILE A 270 -13.71 -10.18 -16.60
N ILE A 271 -14.54 -9.34 -15.98
CA ILE A 271 -14.84 -9.43 -14.54
C ILE A 271 -15.42 -10.80 -14.19
N LYS A 272 -16.42 -11.25 -14.95
CA LYS A 272 -17.06 -12.55 -14.74
C LYS A 272 -16.09 -13.71 -14.96
N SER A 273 -15.30 -13.69 -16.04
CA SER A 273 -14.31 -14.74 -16.35
C SER A 273 -13.26 -14.87 -15.27
N MET A 274 -12.75 -13.71 -14.78
CA MET A 274 -11.77 -13.68 -13.69
C MET A 274 -12.36 -14.26 -12.40
N ALA A 275 -13.60 -13.90 -12.06
CA ALA A 275 -14.27 -14.42 -10.88
C ALA A 275 -14.50 -15.93 -10.94
N MET A 276 -14.96 -16.44 -12.07
CA MET A 276 -15.14 -17.89 -12.27
C MET A 276 -13.82 -18.65 -12.31
N ALA A 277 -12.78 -18.06 -12.88
CA ALA A 277 -11.44 -18.62 -12.87
C ALA A 277 -10.86 -18.73 -11.45
N LEU A 278 -11.13 -17.76 -10.56
CA LEU A 278 -10.74 -17.84 -9.14
C LEU A 278 -11.48 -18.94 -8.37
N VAL A 279 -12.72 -19.25 -8.75
CA VAL A 279 -13.46 -20.40 -8.18
C VAL A 279 -12.89 -21.71 -8.71
N LYS A 280 -12.52 -21.77 -9.99
CA LYS A 280 -11.91 -22.94 -10.62
C LYS A 280 -10.50 -23.23 -10.12
N VAL A 281 -9.74 -22.19 -9.80
CA VAL A 281 -8.37 -22.24 -9.30
C VAL A 281 -8.30 -21.53 -7.94
N PRO A 282 -8.84 -22.15 -6.87
CA PRO A 282 -9.03 -21.50 -5.58
C PRO A 282 -7.73 -21.08 -4.90
N ASP A 283 -6.62 -21.74 -5.20
CA ASP A 283 -5.29 -21.39 -4.67
C ASP A 283 -4.77 -20.05 -5.21
N ALA A 284 -5.35 -19.52 -6.29
CA ALA A 284 -5.08 -18.17 -6.77
C ALA A 284 -5.99 -17.11 -6.13
N ASN A 285 -7.07 -17.51 -5.42
CA ASN A 285 -8.01 -16.61 -4.75
C ASN A 285 -7.59 -16.32 -3.30
N VAL A 286 -6.43 -15.70 -3.13
CA VAL A 286 -5.74 -15.55 -1.85
C VAL A 286 -5.27 -14.13 -1.56
N SER A 287 -4.91 -13.89 -0.31
CA SER A 287 -4.19 -12.69 0.13
C SER A 287 -3.07 -13.07 1.10
N TRP A 288 -1.94 -12.37 1.00
CA TRP A 288 -0.79 -12.56 1.86
C TRP A 288 -0.96 -11.85 3.21
N THR A 289 -0.64 -12.55 4.30
CA THR A 289 -0.36 -11.96 5.61
C THR A 289 0.94 -12.53 6.16
N GLU A 290 1.56 -11.89 7.16
CA GLU A 290 2.83 -12.39 7.72
C GLU A 290 2.74 -13.80 8.30
N ASN A 291 1.59 -14.18 8.86
CA ASN A 291 1.44 -15.42 9.60
C ASN A 291 0.60 -16.48 8.89
N ALA A 292 -0.14 -16.11 7.84
CA ALA A 292 -1.06 -17.03 7.17
C ALA A 292 -1.38 -16.58 5.73
N MET A 293 -1.81 -17.54 4.92
CA MET A 293 -2.47 -17.29 3.65
C MET A 293 -3.98 -17.17 3.88
N VAL A 294 -4.59 -16.08 3.43
CA VAL A 294 -6.04 -15.91 3.47
C VAL A 294 -6.62 -16.49 2.17
N HIS A 295 -7.42 -17.56 2.26
CA HIS A 295 -8.18 -18.10 1.13
C HIS A 295 -9.59 -17.50 1.14
N HIS A 296 -9.95 -16.84 0.04
CA HIS A 296 -11.27 -16.21 -0.11
C HIS A 296 -12.31 -17.23 -0.56
N LYS A 297 -13.51 -17.17 0.01
CA LYS A 297 -14.64 -18.09 -0.34
C LYS A 297 -15.37 -17.65 -1.60
N HIS A 298 -15.36 -16.35 -1.91
CA HIS A 298 -15.96 -15.74 -3.08
C HIS A 298 -14.92 -14.91 -3.83
N ALA A 299 -15.20 -14.63 -5.09
CA ALA A 299 -14.35 -13.77 -5.90
C ALA A 299 -14.89 -12.33 -5.89
N ASP A 300 -14.20 -11.46 -5.15
CA ASP A 300 -14.47 -10.03 -5.04
C ASP A 300 -13.53 -9.27 -5.98
N ILE A 301 -14.04 -8.80 -7.11
CA ILE A 301 -13.21 -8.24 -8.17
C ILE A 301 -13.21 -6.72 -8.13
N GLY A 302 -12.04 -6.14 -7.83
CA GLY A 302 -11.80 -4.70 -7.95
C GLY A 302 -11.63 -4.29 -9.41
N VAL A 303 -12.23 -3.16 -9.80
CA VAL A 303 -12.12 -2.67 -11.18
C VAL A 303 -11.57 -1.25 -11.18
N ALA A 304 -10.41 -1.05 -11.80
CA ALA A 304 -9.77 0.25 -11.87
C ALA A 304 -10.60 1.23 -12.71
N VAL A 305 -11.10 2.30 -12.09
CA VAL A 305 -11.87 3.36 -12.73
C VAL A 305 -11.11 4.67 -12.66
N SER A 306 -10.81 5.26 -13.82
CA SER A 306 -10.18 6.58 -13.91
C SER A 306 -11.16 7.67 -13.50
N ILE A 307 -10.70 8.58 -12.64
CA ILE A 307 -11.43 9.74 -12.16
C ILE A 307 -10.55 11.00 -12.28
N PRO A 308 -11.12 12.22 -12.25
CA PRO A 308 -10.32 13.44 -12.20
C PRO A 308 -9.37 13.42 -10.99
N GLY A 309 -8.06 13.56 -11.27
CA GLY A 309 -7.00 13.57 -10.25
C GLY A 309 -6.45 12.22 -9.84
N GLY A 310 -6.98 11.08 -10.35
CA GLY A 310 -6.45 9.78 -9.95
C GLY A 310 -7.25 8.57 -10.45
N LEU A 311 -7.24 7.54 -9.63
CA LEU A 311 -7.89 6.26 -9.91
C LEU A 311 -8.52 5.75 -8.62
N ILE A 312 -9.71 5.15 -8.73
CA ILE A 312 -10.37 4.42 -7.65
C ILE A 312 -10.76 3.03 -8.13
N THR A 313 -10.78 2.06 -7.22
CA THR A 313 -11.01 0.65 -7.57
C THR A 313 -12.26 0.12 -6.85
N PRO A 314 -13.50 0.44 -7.32
CA PRO A 314 -14.69 -0.19 -6.77
C PRO A 314 -14.64 -1.71 -6.93
N ILE A 315 -15.31 -2.41 -6.01
CA ILE A 315 -15.23 -3.88 -5.89
C ILE A 315 -16.60 -4.48 -6.18
N VAL A 316 -16.68 -5.28 -7.22
CA VAL A 316 -17.85 -6.14 -7.49
C VAL A 316 -17.74 -7.35 -6.56
N ARG A 317 -18.54 -7.32 -5.48
CA ARG A 317 -18.57 -8.40 -4.49
C ARG A 317 -19.21 -9.66 -5.05
N SER A 318 -18.65 -10.82 -4.69
CA SER A 318 -19.19 -12.14 -5.10
C SER A 318 -19.50 -12.20 -6.61
N ALA A 319 -18.56 -11.73 -7.44
CA ALA A 319 -18.75 -11.66 -8.89
C ALA A 319 -18.91 -13.07 -9.52
N ASP A 320 -18.46 -14.10 -8.82
CA ASP A 320 -18.58 -15.51 -9.17
C ASP A 320 -20.05 -15.96 -9.27
N VAL A 321 -20.93 -15.48 -8.38
CA VAL A 321 -22.35 -15.85 -8.37
C VAL A 321 -23.25 -14.87 -9.12
N LYS A 322 -22.75 -13.69 -9.50
CA LYS A 322 -23.52 -12.67 -10.22
C LYS A 322 -23.60 -12.94 -11.72
N GLY A 323 -24.75 -12.65 -12.32
CA GLY A 323 -24.92 -12.67 -13.78
C GLY A 323 -24.30 -11.45 -14.45
N LEU A 324 -23.99 -11.56 -15.75
CA LEU A 324 -23.40 -10.47 -16.55
C LEU A 324 -24.23 -9.17 -16.53
N ALA A 325 -25.57 -9.28 -16.57
CA ALA A 325 -26.45 -8.10 -16.52
C ALA A 325 -26.32 -7.35 -15.19
N GLN A 326 -26.23 -8.07 -14.06
CA GLN A 326 -26.05 -7.50 -12.73
C GLN A 326 -24.69 -6.84 -12.60
N ILE A 327 -23.61 -7.51 -13.02
CA ILE A 327 -22.25 -6.94 -13.04
C ILE A 327 -22.24 -5.65 -13.87
N SER A 328 -22.86 -5.65 -15.05
CA SER A 328 -22.92 -4.46 -15.93
C SER A 328 -23.66 -3.29 -15.28
N GLN A 329 -24.75 -3.54 -14.54
CA GLN A 329 -25.51 -2.50 -13.85
C GLN A 329 -24.72 -1.94 -12.65
N GLU A 330 -24.13 -2.79 -11.82
CA GLU A 330 -23.29 -2.38 -10.69
C GLU A 330 -22.09 -1.55 -11.17
N MET A 331 -21.41 -2.00 -12.23
CA MET A 331 -20.26 -1.26 -12.76
C MET A 331 -20.62 0.10 -13.35
N LYS A 332 -21.79 0.26 -13.95
CA LYS A 332 -22.28 1.57 -14.40
C LYS A 332 -22.54 2.51 -13.24
N ASP A 333 -23.19 2.01 -12.18
CA ASP A 333 -23.44 2.79 -10.96
C ASP A 333 -22.12 3.18 -10.29
N TYR A 334 -21.21 2.22 -10.07
CA TYR A 334 -19.91 2.49 -9.48
C TYR A 334 -19.11 3.52 -10.29
N ALA A 335 -19.07 3.39 -11.63
CA ALA A 335 -18.36 4.34 -12.47
C ALA A 335 -18.95 5.75 -12.42
N ALA A 336 -20.28 5.88 -12.34
CA ALA A 336 -20.96 7.18 -12.21
C ALA A 336 -20.66 7.83 -10.86
N ARG A 337 -20.79 7.08 -9.75
CA ARG A 337 -20.52 7.57 -8.38
C ARG A 337 -19.02 7.81 -8.14
N ALA A 338 -18.13 7.01 -8.73
CA ALA A 338 -16.69 7.22 -8.67
C ALA A 338 -16.28 8.59 -9.21
N ARG A 339 -16.78 8.97 -10.41
CA ARG A 339 -16.47 10.27 -11.05
C ARG A 339 -16.94 11.46 -10.22
N THR A 340 -17.99 11.29 -9.42
CA THR A 340 -18.53 12.32 -8.51
C THR A 340 -18.04 12.17 -7.08
N ARG A 341 -17.07 11.26 -6.81
CA ARG A 341 -16.50 10.98 -5.49
C ARG A 341 -17.54 10.59 -4.43
N LYS A 342 -18.62 9.88 -4.84
CA LYS A 342 -19.72 9.45 -3.98
C LYS A 342 -19.69 7.96 -3.63
N LEU A 343 -18.60 7.26 -3.89
CA LEU A 343 -18.42 5.89 -3.44
C LEU A 343 -18.14 5.86 -1.93
N LYS A 344 -18.74 4.89 -1.26
CA LYS A 344 -18.50 4.64 0.16
C LYS A 344 -17.20 3.85 0.36
N PRO A 345 -16.48 4.01 1.48
CA PRO A 345 -15.23 3.30 1.75
C PRO A 345 -15.33 1.78 1.61
N GLU A 346 -16.43 1.17 2.06
CA GLU A 346 -16.66 -0.27 1.95
C GLU A 346 -16.78 -0.77 0.49
N GLU A 347 -17.10 0.11 -0.45
CA GLU A 347 -17.25 -0.25 -1.88
C GLU A 347 -15.93 -0.34 -2.63
N TYR A 348 -14.82 0.21 -2.09
CA TYR A 348 -13.51 0.17 -2.72
C TYR A 348 -12.39 -0.34 -1.80
N THR A 349 -12.73 -0.86 -0.62
CA THR A 349 -11.74 -1.43 0.31
C THR A 349 -11.82 -2.96 0.30
N GLY A 350 -10.65 -3.64 0.23
CA GLY A 350 -10.54 -5.10 0.20
C GLY A 350 -10.59 -5.67 -1.22
N GLY A 351 -11.36 -6.72 -1.44
CA GLY A 351 -11.37 -7.48 -2.69
C GLY A 351 -10.29 -8.56 -2.73
N SER A 352 -10.48 -9.59 -3.56
CA SER A 352 -9.53 -10.70 -3.70
C SER A 352 -8.61 -10.55 -4.90
N ALA A 353 -9.08 -9.88 -5.95
CA ALA A 353 -8.30 -9.63 -7.17
C ALA A 353 -8.77 -8.33 -7.86
N SER A 354 -8.01 -7.85 -8.84
CA SER A 354 -8.36 -6.63 -9.58
C SER A 354 -8.24 -6.78 -11.09
N VAL A 355 -8.97 -5.91 -11.82
CA VAL A 355 -8.85 -5.70 -13.27
C VAL A 355 -8.51 -4.25 -13.56
N SER A 356 -7.52 -4.04 -14.42
CA SER A 356 -7.17 -2.74 -14.98
C SER A 356 -7.24 -2.80 -16.51
N ASN A 357 -8.13 -2.02 -17.12
CA ASN A 357 -8.40 -2.08 -18.57
C ASN A 357 -7.99 -0.76 -19.24
N LEU A 358 -6.96 -0.81 -20.08
CA LEU A 358 -6.49 0.29 -20.93
C LEU A 358 -6.77 0.06 -22.42
N GLY A 359 -7.58 -0.95 -22.75
CA GLY A 359 -7.91 -1.27 -24.13
C GLY A 359 -8.58 -0.12 -24.90
N MET A 360 -9.41 0.67 -24.21
CA MET A 360 -10.05 1.87 -24.81
C MET A 360 -9.05 2.99 -25.15
N MET A 361 -7.85 2.94 -24.62
CA MET A 361 -6.77 3.89 -24.90
C MET A 361 -5.81 3.40 -25.98
N GLY A 362 -6.09 2.26 -26.63
CA GLY A 362 -5.24 1.67 -27.66
C GLY A 362 -3.94 1.05 -27.13
N VAL A 363 -3.83 0.80 -25.83
CA VAL A 363 -2.65 0.16 -25.24
C VAL A 363 -2.67 -1.33 -25.55
N LYS A 364 -1.65 -1.83 -26.23
CA LYS A 364 -1.57 -3.24 -26.64
C LYS A 364 -1.44 -4.19 -25.45
N ASN A 365 -0.47 -3.94 -24.60
CA ASN A 365 -0.25 -4.67 -23.34
C ASN A 365 0.46 -3.78 -22.31
N PHE A 366 0.30 -4.09 -21.04
CA PHE A 366 1.00 -3.46 -19.93
C PHE A 366 0.98 -4.37 -18.71
N ALA A 367 1.85 -4.12 -17.76
CA ALA A 367 1.84 -4.80 -16.47
C ALA A 367 1.36 -3.84 -15.38
N ALA A 368 0.33 -4.23 -14.64
CA ALA A 368 -0.21 -3.45 -13.54
C ALA A 368 0.54 -3.74 -12.23
N ILE A 369 0.54 -2.76 -11.32
CA ILE A 369 1.03 -2.94 -9.95
C ILE A 369 -0.06 -3.62 -9.15
N VAL A 370 0.27 -4.70 -8.44
CA VAL A 370 -0.66 -5.39 -7.53
C VAL A 370 -1.13 -4.42 -6.45
N ASN A 371 -2.42 -4.41 -6.17
CA ASN A 371 -3.05 -3.54 -5.18
C ASN A 371 -3.29 -4.31 -3.86
N PRO A 372 -2.43 -4.15 -2.84
CA PRO A 372 -2.62 -4.86 -1.57
C PRO A 372 -4.00 -4.55 -0.94
N PRO A 373 -4.66 -5.54 -0.27
CA PRO A 373 -4.19 -6.89 0.07
C PRO A 373 -4.41 -7.96 -0.98
N GLN A 374 -4.81 -7.59 -2.21
CA GLN A 374 -5.07 -8.54 -3.30
C GLN A 374 -3.75 -9.15 -3.79
N ALA A 375 -3.79 -10.44 -4.18
CA ALA A 375 -2.61 -11.14 -4.67
C ALA A 375 -2.45 -11.04 -6.21
N THR A 376 -3.51 -10.66 -6.94
CA THR A 376 -3.48 -10.65 -8.41
C THR A 376 -4.19 -9.45 -9.00
N ILE A 377 -3.69 -8.98 -10.15
CA ILE A 377 -4.33 -7.97 -10.98
C ILE A 377 -4.17 -8.30 -12.46
N LEU A 378 -5.28 -8.29 -13.20
CA LEU A 378 -5.31 -8.51 -14.64
C LEU A 378 -5.26 -7.18 -15.39
N ALA A 379 -4.18 -6.96 -16.14
CA ALA A 379 -4.03 -5.85 -17.07
C ALA A 379 -4.58 -6.25 -18.45
N VAL A 380 -5.52 -5.46 -18.98
CA VAL A 380 -6.24 -5.76 -20.20
C VAL A 380 -5.88 -4.74 -21.28
N GLY A 381 -5.34 -5.24 -22.40
CA GLY A 381 -4.99 -4.43 -23.56
C GLY A 381 -6.13 -4.26 -24.57
N ALA A 382 -5.83 -3.56 -25.65
CA ALA A 382 -6.77 -3.33 -26.75
C ALA A 382 -7.07 -4.61 -27.53
N GLY A 383 -8.34 -4.75 -27.93
CA GLY A 383 -8.72 -5.74 -28.94
C GLY A 383 -8.37 -5.22 -30.34
N GLU A 384 -7.52 -5.97 -31.05
CA GLU A 384 -7.01 -5.60 -32.37
C GLU A 384 -7.15 -6.77 -33.35
N ARG A 385 -7.38 -6.47 -34.63
CA ARG A 385 -7.33 -7.50 -35.68
C ARG A 385 -5.86 -7.85 -35.96
N ARG A 386 -5.51 -9.12 -35.73
CA ARG A 386 -4.14 -9.65 -35.91
C ARG A 386 -4.13 -10.87 -36.79
N PRO A 387 -3.10 -11.07 -37.64
CA PRO A 387 -2.88 -12.34 -38.31
C PRO A 387 -2.44 -13.38 -37.29
N VAL A 388 -3.13 -14.51 -37.25
CA VAL A 388 -2.84 -15.65 -36.39
C VAL A 388 -2.80 -16.93 -37.21
N VAL A 389 -2.01 -17.90 -36.76
CA VAL A 389 -1.96 -19.23 -37.39
C VAL A 389 -3.00 -20.14 -36.76
N ARG A 390 -3.92 -20.68 -37.57
CA ARG A 390 -4.90 -21.70 -37.19
C ARG A 390 -4.68 -22.94 -38.02
N GLY A 391 -4.16 -23.98 -37.41
CA GLY A 391 -3.72 -25.17 -38.14
C GLY A 391 -2.59 -24.82 -39.11
N SER A 392 -2.85 -24.90 -40.41
CA SER A 392 -1.91 -24.54 -41.49
C SER A 392 -2.24 -23.21 -42.18
N GLU A 393 -3.24 -22.49 -41.74
CA GLU A 393 -3.73 -21.24 -42.40
C GLU A 393 -3.44 -20.02 -41.56
N ILE A 394 -3.20 -18.88 -42.20
CA ILE A 394 -3.13 -17.57 -41.57
C ILE A 394 -4.50 -16.93 -41.70
N VAL A 395 -5.14 -16.69 -40.55
CA VAL A 395 -6.44 -16.03 -40.47
C VAL A 395 -6.31 -14.69 -39.75
N ILE A 396 -7.23 -13.76 -40.03
CA ILE A 396 -7.28 -12.48 -39.30
C ILE A 396 -8.37 -12.55 -38.26
N GLU A 397 -7.97 -12.49 -36.98
CA GLU A 397 -8.86 -12.57 -35.83
C GLU A 397 -8.75 -11.34 -34.94
N GLN A 398 -9.83 -11.07 -34.18
CA GLN A 398 -9.81 -10.07 -33.13
C GLN A 398 -9.09 -10.66 -31.89
N GLN A 399 -7.91 -10.17 -31.59
CA GLN A 399 -7.07 -10.64 -30.49
C GLN A 399 -6.90 -9.55 -29.42
N MET A 400 -6.86 -9.95 -28.18
CA MET A 400 -6.60 -9.09 -27.01
C MET A 400 -5.47 -9.69 -26.19
N SER A 401 -4.44 -8.90 -25.89
CA SER A 401 -3.40 -9.33 -24.94
C SER A 401 -3.80 -8.99 -23.52
N VAL A 402 -3.65 -9.93 -22.60
CA VAL A 402 -3.85 -9.71 -21.18
C VAL A 402 -2.61 -10.15 -20.40
N THR A 403 -2.27 -9.38 -19.38
CA THR A 403 -1.12 -9.67 -18.51
C THR A 403 -1.60 -9.77 -17.06
N LEU A 404 -1.37 -10.92 -16.44
CA LEU A 404 -1.60 -11.14 -15.03
C LEU A 404 -0.34 -10.74 -14.26
N SER A 405 -0.46 -9.81 -13.32
CA SER A 405 0.56 -9.53 -12.31
C SER A 405 0.17 -10.24 -11.02
N THR A 406 1.11 -10.95 -10.41
CA THR A 406 0.88 -11.70 -9.18
C THR A 406 1.85 -11.32 -8.08
N ASP A 407 1.43 -11.47 -6.83
CA ASP A 407 2.31 -11.53 -5.67
C ASP A 407 2.93 -12.93 -5.63
N HIS A 408 4.21 -13.02 -5.98
CA HIS A 408 4.90 -14.31 -6.10
C HIS A 408 5.06 -15.07 -4.75
N ARG A 409 4.75 -14.44 -3.64
CA ARG A 409 4.68 -15.10 -2.32
C ARG A 409 3.45 -15.99 -2.21
N CYS A 410 2.37 -15.64 -2.92
CA CYS A 410 1.08 -16.34 -2.92
C CYS A 410 0.87 -17.18 -4.17
N VAL A 411 1.20 -16.60 -5.33
CA VAL A 411 0.89 -17.17 -6.65
C VAL A 411 2.18 -17.29 -7.46
N ASP A 412 2.66 -18.48 -7.61
CA ASP A 412 3.84 -18.80 -8.41
C ASP A 412 3.54 -18.82 -9.92
N GLY A 413 4.57 -19.08 -10.73
CA GLY A 413 4.45 -19.06 -12.19
C GLY A 413 3.52 -20.12 -12.75
N ALA A 414 3.50 -21.32 -12.17
CA ALA A 414 2.64 -22.43 -12.62
C ALA A 414 1.17 -22.14 -12.27
N LEU A 415 0.89 -21.75 -11.03
CA LEU A 415 -0.43 -21.38 -10.57
C LEU A 415 -0.98 -20.15 -11.31
N GLY A 416 -0.12 -19.13 -11.54
CA GLY A 416 -0.49 -17.94 -12.32
C GLY A 416 -0.82 -18.27 -13.78
N ALA A 417 -0.09 -19.20 -14.40
CA ALA A 417 -0.38 -19.68 -15.76
C ALA A 417 -1.68 -20.49 -15.82
N GLU A 418 -1.94 -21.36 -14.85
CA GLU A 418 -3.19 -22.10 -14.73
C GLU A 418 -4.39 -21.17 -14.56
N PHE A 419 -4.29 -20.20 -13.66
CA PHE A 419 -5.32 -19.19 -13.43
C PHE A 419 -5.58 -18.35 -14.71
N LEU A 420 -4.53 -17.89 -15.37
CA LEU A 420 -4.64 -17.13 -16.62
C LEU A 420 -5.20 -18.00 -17.76
N GLY A 421 -4.86 -19.27 -17.80
CA GLY A 421 -5.43 -20.28 -18.73
C GLY A 421 -6.93 -20.45 -18.51
N ALA A 422 -7.40 -20.48 -17.25
CA ALA A 422 -8.82 -20.55 -16.93
C ALA A 422 -9.56 -19.25 -17.36
N ILE A 423 -8.97 -18.07 -17.16
CA ILE A 423 -9.54 -16.81 -17.66
C ILE A 423 -9.65 -16.83 -19.19
N LYS A 424 -8.59 -17.25 -19.89
CA LYS A 424 -8.57 -17.40 -21.35
C LYS A 424 -9.69 -18.32 -21.82
N MET A 425 -9.83 -19.49 -21.23
CA MET A 425 -10.87 -20.47 -21.55
C MET A 425 -12.27 -19.82 -21.47
N TYR A 426 -12.59 -19.13 -20.38
CA TYR A 426 -13.90 -18.49 -20.22
C TYR A 426 -14.13 -17.32 -21.20
N LEU A 427 -13.10 -16.60 -21.60
CA LEU A 427 -13.23 -15.49 -22.55
C LEU A 427 -13.34 -15.98 -24.00
N GLU A 428 -12.63 -17.07 -24.36
CA GLU A 428 -12.72 -17.67 -25.70
C GLU A 428 -13.99 -18.51 -25.87
N GLU A 429 -14.48 -19.13 -24.78
CA GLU A 429 -15.73 -19.91 -24.75
C GLU A 429 -16.73 -19.32 -23.73
N PRO A 430 -17.27 -18.12 -24.01
CA PRO A 430 -18.06 -17.37 -23.02
C PRO A 430 -19.41 -18.03 -22.66
N GLY A 431 -19.85 -19.03 -23.44
CA GLY A 431 -20.99 -19.88 -23.08
C GLY A 431 -20.79 -20.62 -21.76
N LEU A 432 -19.57 -20.98 -21.40
CA LEU A 432 -19.23 -21.64 -20.13
C LEU A 432 -19.47 -20.75 -18.89
N MET A 433 -19.61 -19.44 -19.06
CA MET A 433 -19.93 -18.51 -17.97
C MET A 433 -21.43 -18.49 -17.63
N LEU A 434 -22.26 -19.13 -18.43
CA LEU A 434 -23.72 -19.14 -18.29
C LEU A 434 -24.25 -20.45 -17.65
N VAL A 435 -23.34 -21.43 -17.46
CA VAL A 435 -23.64 -22.78 -16.93
C VAL A 435 -23.08 -22.92 -15.49
#